data_ffdb86488a36d9b8f6b5cc1fcf709ec5
#
_entry.id   ffdb86488a36d9b8f6b5cc1fcf709ec5
#
_cell.length_a   1.000
_cell.length_b   1.000
_cell.length_c   1.000
_cell.angle_alpha   90.00
_cell.angle_beta   90.00
_cell.angle_gamma   90.00
#
_symmetry.space_group_name_H-M   'P 1'
#
loop_
_entity.id
_entity.type
_entity.pdbx_description
1 polymer ?
#
loop_
_entity_poly.entity_id
_entity_poly.type
_entity_poly.pdbx_seq_one_letter_code
_entity_poly.pdbx_strand_id
1 'polypeptide(L)'
;MTELYTIQRYLQYERLQELNMTHFDCWASRFGETVTALELAPEGTGYRARTRFSKFFNLPELMNLFKEVADIKTADQLDLPTPEVEYHNVVAKPTEHQQDMVKALSERAAKVHSGTVDPSTDNMLKITSDGRKLGLDQRIINPMLPDEPGTKVNQCVDNILQIWRDGQPEKLTQLVFCDISTPQAAGSKKVAKTLDNPILHALEQAVPEPEKPLAFTVYEDIRQKLIAQGMPASQIAFIHEANTEVRKKELFSKVRSGQVRVLLGSTQKMGAGTNVQDLLVALHDLDCPWRPGDLAQRKGRIERQGNQNPLVHVYRYVTEGTFDAYLWQTVENKQKFISQIMTSKSPVRSCDDVDETALSFAEIKALCAGDPRIKERMDLDVEVSRLKLMKADHQSKQYRLEDQLLKHFPEEIEKHKGFIQGLETDMETLAAHPHPTDGFTGMEVRGDTLTDKENAGAALLDACKEVKGSEPVQVGSYRGFAMFVTFDAFQKEYMLQLKGRMTHRTALGADPRGNLTRIDNALSQMPQRLESVKVQLDNLYQQQAAAKEEVGKAFPYEEELRVKNARLVEQDMELNMDSRGQSRPDVAIAKCERPSVLEGLKRPIPPRSMEKKPRQQEQEAR
;
A
#
# COMPACT_ATOMS: atom_id res chain seq x y z
N MET A 1 -3.80 -3.64 6.15
CA MET A 1 -4.31 -4.93 5.60
C MET A 1 -5.82 -4.99 5.58
N THR A 2 -6.51 -4.83 6.68
CA THR A 2 -7.99 -4.80 6.75
C THR A 2 -8.63 -3.73 5.87
N GLU A 3 -8.03 -2.56 5.74
CA GLU A 3 -8.52 -1.49 4.87
C GLU A 3 -8.49 -1.90 3.39
N LEU A 4 -7.40 -2.52 2.92
CA LEU A 4 -7.30 -2.99 1.54
C LEU A 4 -8.32 -4.10 1.24
N TYR A 5 -8.50 -5.07 2.14
CA TYR A 5 -9.56 -6.07 2.02
C TYR A 5 -10.95 -5.43 1.94
N THR A 6 -11.21 -4.43 2.80
CA THR A 6 -12.49 -3.73 2.81
C THR A 6 -12.75 -3.06 1.47
N ILE A 7 -11.77 -2.36 0.91
CA ILE A 7 -11.88 -1.74 -0.42
C ILE A 7 -12.14 -2.79 -1.50
N GLN A 8 -11.36 -3.88 -1.52
CA GLN A 8 -11.56 -4.96 -2.48
C GLN A 8 -12.94 -5.61 -2.35
N ARG A 9 -13.43 -5.81 -1.11
CA ARG A 9 -14.76 -6.38 -0.87
C ARG A 9 -15.87 -5.53 -1.47
N TYR A 10 -15.75 -4.20 -1.43
CA TYR A 10 -16.72 -3.31 -2.06
C TYR A 10 -16.59 -3.24 -3.58
N LEU A 11 -15.37 -3.28 -4.11
CA LEU A 11 -15.12 -3.08 -5.53
C LEU A 11 -15.10 -4.39 -6.35
N GLN A 12 -14.76 -5.52 -5.72
CA GLN A 12 -14.47 -6.80 -6.38
C GLN A 12 -15.20 -7.99 -5.73
N TYR A 13 -16.42 -7.80 -5.19
CA TYR A 13 -17.09 -8.85 -4.41
C TYR A 13 -17.28 -10.14 -5.21
N GLU A 14 -17.76 -10.05 -6.46
CA GLU A 14 -17.97 -11.20 -7.34
C GLU A 14 -16.65 -11.93 -7.61
N ARG A 15 -15.58 -11.18 -7.89
CA ARG A 15 -14.25 -11.74 -8.11
C ARG A 15 -13.70 -12.45 -6.87
N LEU A 16 -13.89 -11.87 -5.70
CA LEU A 16 -13.52 -12.49 -4.42
C LEU A 16 -14.36 -13.76 -4.17
N GLN A 17 -15.61 -13.81 -4.61
CA GLN A 17 -16.47 -14.98 -4.51
C GLN A 17 -15.98 -16.13 -5.41
N GLU A 18 -15.63 -15.84 -6.66
CA GLU A 18 -15.02 -16.82 -7.58
C GLU A 18 -13.74 -17.45 -7.00
N LEU A 19 -12.94 -16.63 -6.31
CA LEU A 19 -11.67 -17.05 -5.69
C LEU A 19 -11.84 -17.65 -4.28
N ASN A 20 -13.08 -17.77 -3.76
CA ASN A 20 -13.38 -18.20 -2.39
C ASN A 20 -12.69 -17.36 -1.31
N MET A 21 -12.66 -16.03 -1.50
CA MET A 21 -12.01 -15.06 -0.61
C MET A 21 -12.97 -13.97 -0.10
N THR A 22 -14.27 -14.22 -0.07
CA THR A 22 -15.30 -13.26 0.39
C THR A 22 -15.23 -12.97 1.88
N HIS A 23 -14.67 -13.87 2.68
CA HIS A 23 -14.45 -13.69 4.10
C HIS A 23 -13.02 -13.23 4.37
N PHE A 24 -12.85 -12.34 5.34
CA PHE A 24 -11.55 -11.78 5.69
C PHE A 24 -10.50 -12.85 6.00
N ASP A 25 -10.87 -13.89 6.75
CA ASP A 25 -9.93 -14.95 7.14
C ASP A 25 -9.42 -15.74 5.91
N CYS A 26 -10.30 -15.99 4.92
CA CYS A 26 -9.90 -16.67 3.68
C CYS A 26 -8.97 -15.79 2.83
N TRP A 27 -9.26 -14.50 2.74
CA TRP A 27 -8.40 -13.52 2.06
C TRP A 27 -7.07 -13.36 2.77
N ALA A 28 -7.11 -13.19 4.09
CA ALA A 28 -5.94 -12.99 4.93
C ALA A 28 -5.03 -14.22 4.97
N SER A 29 -5.56 -15.45 4.92
CA SER A 29 -4.76 -16.67 4.83
C SER A 29 -3.93 -16.77 3.55
N ARG A 30 -4.34 -16.08 2.47
CA ARG A 30 -3.61 -16.06 1.19
C ARG A 30 -2.63 -14.90 1.08
N PHE A 31 -2.94 -13.77 1.70
CA PHE A 31 -2.20 -12.52 1.53
C PHE A 31 -1.59 -11.97 2.81
N GLY A 32 -1.80 -12.60 3.94
CA GLY A 32 -1.32 -12.14 5.22
C GLY A 32 -0.65 -13.23 6.06
N GLU A 33 0.43 -12.86 6.74
CA GLU A 33 1.09 -13.67 7.76
C GLU A 33 0.75 -13.12 9.14
N THR A 34 0.33 -14.01 10.04
CA THR A 34 -0.01 -13.63 11.41
C THR A 34 1.16 -13.86 12.35
N VAL A 35 1.43 -12.89 13.21
CA VAL A 35 2.39 -13.01 14.31
C VAL A 35 1.66 -12.81 15.63
N THR A 36 1.93 -13.70 16.59
CA THR A 36 1.44 -13.55 17.96
C THR A 36 2.48 -12.82 18.79
N ALA A 37 2.16 -11.60 19.19
CA ALA A 37 2.99 -10.77 20.08
C ALA A 37 2.30 -10.54 21.41
N LEU A 38 3.09 -10.33 22.46
CA LEU A 38 2.60 -9.89 23.76
C LEU A 38 2.39 -8.37 23.70
N GLU A 39 1.13 -7.94 23.71
CA GLU A 39 0.74 -6.53 23.70
C GLU A 39 0.16 -6.11 25.04
N LEU A 40 0.30 -4.81 25.33
CA LEU A 40 -0.38 -4.22 26.47
C LEU A 40 -1.89 -4.34 26.30
N ALA A 41 -2.57 -4.81 27.33
CA ALA A 41 -4.04 -4.84 27.31
C ALA A 41 -4.60 -3.40 27.19
N PRO A 42 -5.71 -3.18 26.45
CA PRO A 42 -6.29 -1.83 26.27
C PRO A 42 -6.67 -1.14 27.58
N GLU A 43 -6.92 -1.94 28.60
CA GLU A 43 -7.27 -1.49 29.95
C GLU A 43 -6.04 -0.96 30.72
N GLY A 44 -4.82 -1.08 30.15
CA GLY A 44 -3.56 -0.67 30.79
C GLY A 44 -3.09 -1.61 31.89
N THR A 45 -3.76 -2.73 32.12
CA THR A 45 -3.44 -3.70 33.15
C THR A 45 -3.00 -5.03 32.56
N GLY A 46 -1.67 -5.29 32.56
CA GLY A 46 -1.08 -6.55 32.13
C GLY A 46 -0.83 -6.69 30.63
N TYR A 47 -0.22 -7.82 30.25
CA TYR A 47 0.08 -8.18 28.87
C TYR A 47 -0.84 -9.29 28.40
N ARG A 48 -1.32 -9.21 27.16
CA ARG A 48 -2.07 -10.28 26.51
C ARG A 48 -1.38 -10.70 25.21
N ALA A 49 -1.40 -11.99 24.94
CA ALA A 49 -1.00 -12.48 23.62
C ALA A 49 -2.07 -12.08 22.60
N ARG A 50 -1.67 -11.34 21.57
CA ARG A 50 -2.54 -10.97 20.48
C ARG A 50 -1.91 -11.39 19.16
N THR A 51 -2.69 -12.11 18.38
CA THR A 51 -2.31 -12.46 17.02
C THR A 51 -2.76 -11.35 16.09
N ARG A 52 -1.81 -10.75 15.37
CA ARG A 52 -2.06 -9.73 14.36
C ARG A 52 -1.48 -10.15 13.03
N PHE A 53 -2.04 -9.63 11.97
CA PHE A 53 -1.39 -9.67 10.66
C PHE A 53 -0.22 -8.69 10.69
N SER A 54 1.00 -9.21 10.46
CA SER A 54 2.23 -8.41 10.51
C SER A 54 2.90 -8.27 9.15
N LYS A 55 2.57 -9.17 8.21
CA LYS A 55 3.19 -9.16 6.89
C LYS A 55 2.19 -9.40 5.79
N PHE A 56 2.37 -8.70 4.66
CA PHE A 56 1.75 -9.07 3.40
C PHE A 56 2.54 -10.20 2.74
N PHE A 57 1.83 -11.12 2.15
CA PHE A 57 2.34 -12.27 1.42
C PHE A 57 1.67 -12.33 0.03
N ASN A 58 2.31 -12.95 -0.97
CA ASN A 58 1.80 -13.00 -2.34
C ASN A 58 1.38 -11.61 -2.88
N LEU A 59 2.18 -10.60 -2.61
CA LEU A 59 1.87 -9.21 -2.92
C LEU A 59 1.68 -8.94 -4.42
N PRO A 60 2.45 -9.54 -5.36
CA PRO A 60 2.22 -9.38 -6.79
C PRO A 60 0.82 -9.84 -7.23
N GLU A 61 0.36 -10.97 -6.71
CA GLU A 61 -0.96 -11.54 -7.00
C GLU A 61 -2.07 -10.63 -6.43
N LEU A 62 -1.88 -10.14 -5.20
CA LEU A 62 -2.78 -9.19 -4.57
C LEU A 62 -2.89 -7.90 -5.38
N MET A 63 -1.76 -7.34 -5.82
CA MET A 63 -1.74 -6.11 -6.61
C MET A 63 -2.30 -6.29 -8.01
N ASN A 64 -2.08 -7.45 -8.65
CA ASN A 64 -2.69 -7.75 -9.93
C ASN A 64 -4.22 -7.84 -9.81
N LEU A 65 -4.71 -8.52 -8.76
CA LEU A 65 -6.13 -8.58 -8.46
C LEU A 65 -6.71 -7.18 -8.20
N PHE A 66 -6.01 -6.35 -7.43
CA PHE A 66 -6.47 -4.99 -7.11
C PHE A 66 -6.49 -4.07 -8.35
N LYS A 67 -5.53 -4.22 -9.26
CA LYS A 67 -5.46 -3.45 -10.53
C LYS A 67 -6.60 -3.75 -11.51
N GLU A 68 -7.34 -4.85 -11.35
CA GLU A 68 -8.54 -5.10 -12.15
C GLU A 68 -9.61 -4.01 -11.95
N VAL A 69 -9.63 -3.36 -10.77
CA VAL A 69 -10.63 -2.35 -10.39
C VAL A 69 -10.02 -1.00 -9.98
N ALA A 70 -8.70 -0.89 -9.92
CA ALA A 70 -7.99 0.32 -9.51
C ALA A 70 -7.01 0.77 -10.58
N ASP A 71 -7.18 1.98 -11.08
CA ASP A 71 -6.17 2.66 -11.90
C ASP A 71 -5.20 3.43 -11.00
N ILE A 72 -3.95 2.98 -10.95
CA ILE A 72 -2.92 3.55 -10.09
C ILE A 72 -2.00 4.41 -10.96
N LYS A 73 -2.03 5.71 -10.73
CA LYS A 73 -1.15 6.70 -11.36
C LYS A 73 -0.30 7.38 -10.30
N THR A 74 1.00 7.34 -10.48
CA THR A 74 1.96 8.10 -9.66
C THR A 74 2.18 9.50 -10.24
N ALA A 75 2.66 10.43 -9.42
CA ALA A 75 2.82 11.83 -9.83
C ALA A 75 3.71 12.00 -11.08
N ASP A 76 4.73 11.14 -11.23
CA ASP A 76 5.62 11.09 -12.39
C ASP A 76 4.94 10.60 -13.69
N GLN A 77 3.75 10.00 -13.58
CA GLN A 77 2.93 9.57 -14.73
C GLN A 77 1.84 10.60 -15.11
N LEU A 78 1.70 11.64 -14.29
CA LEU A 78 0.73 12.70 -14.47
C LEU A 78 1.49 13.98 -14.86
N ASP A 79 1.29 14.45 -16.07
CA ASP A 79 1.86 15.72 -16.55
C ASP A 79 1.00 16.90 -16.04
N LEU A 80 1.11 17.17 -14.74
CA LEU A 80 0.35 18.22 -14.07
C LEU A 80 1.19 19.50 -13.97
N PRO A 81 0.62 20.68 -14.24
CA PRO A 81 1.31 21.96 -14.05
C PRO A 81 1.43 22.29 -12.55
N THR A 82 2.38 21.67 -11.88
CA THR A 82 2.72 21.89 -10.48
C THR A 82 4.07 22.58 -10.35
N PRO A 83 4.32 23.35 -9.28
CA PRO A 83 5.61 23.97 -9.04
C PRO A 83 6.72 22.93 -8.84
N GLU A 84 7.94 23.32 -9.14
CA GLU A 84 9.13 22.58 -8.73
C GLU A 84 9.30 22.66 -7.20
N VAL A 85 9.72 21.55 -6.56
CA VAL A 85 9.83 21.46 -5.09
C VAL A 85 11.28 21.28 -4.67
N GLU A 86 11.79 22.22 -3.89
CA GLU A 86 13.10 22.11 -3.23
C GLU A 86 12.95 21.73 -1.77
N TYR A 87 13.73 20.72 -1.35
CA TYR A 87 13.69 20.20 0.03
C TYR A 87 14.86 20.70 0.86
N HIS A 88 14.57 21.24 2.05
CA HIS A 88 15.52 21.74 3.01
C HIS A 88 15.44 20.92 4.30
N ASN A 89 16.45 20.10 4.59
CA ASN A 89 16.53 19.36 5.85
C ASN A 89 17.28 20.21 6.87
N VAL A 90 16.57 20.71 7.86
CA VAL A 90 17.09 21.57 8.93
C VAL A 90 17.37 20.72 10.17
N VAL A 91 18.63 20.47 10.45
CA VAL A 91 19.08 19.61 11.56
C VAL A 91 19.49 20.46 12.74
N ALA A 92 18.75 20.39 13.85
CA ALA A 92 19.06 21.04 15.11
C ALA A 92 19.84 20.07 16.02
N LYS A 93 20.85 20.59 16.73
CA LYS A 93 21.53 19.83 17.77
C LYS A 93 20.66 19.76 19.02
N PRO A 94 20.64 18.63 19.74
CA PRO A 94 19.90 18.52 20.99
C PRO A 94 20.55 19.40 22.07
N THR A 95 19.73 20.01 22.91
CA THR A 95 20.21 20.72 24.12
C THR A 95 20.73 19.73 25.16
N GLU A 96 21.51 20.19 26.16
CA GLU A 96 21.93 19.34 27.26
C GLU A 96 20.75 18.73 28.02
N HIS A 97 19.68 19.52 28.25
CA HIS A 97 18.45 19.03 28.85
C HIS A 97 17.77 17.96 28.02
N GLN A 98 17.72 18.11 26.68
CA GLN A 98 17.16 17.09 25.81
C GLN A 98 17.97 15.79 25.88
N GLN A 99 19.30 15.85 25.90
CA GLN A 99 20.16 14.67 26.01
C GLN A 99 19.92 13.92 27.33
N ASP A 100 19.83 14.63 28.46
CA ASP A 100 19.57 14.00 29.75
C ASP A 100 18.15 13.40 29.84
N MET A 101 17.17 14.08 29.27
CA MET A 101 15.81 13.55 29.21
C MET A 101 15.70 12.32 28.28
N VAL A 102 16.47 12.25 27.19
CA VAL A 102 16.57 11.06 26.35
C VAL A 102 17.13 9.87 27.14
N LYS A 103 18.19 10.08 27.96
CA LYS A 103 18.70 9.04 28.86
C LYS A 103 17.64 8.57 29.86
N ALA A 104 16.91 9.50 30.48
CA ALA A 104 15.83 9.17 31.40
C ALA A 104 14.69 8.37 30.73
N LEU A 105 14.36 8.65 29.45
CA LEU A 105 13.41 7.83 28.67
C LEU A 105 13.93 6.40 28.47
N SER A 106 15.24 6.22 28.26
CA SER A 106 15.86 4.89 28.16
C SER A 106 15.73 4.09 29.45
N GLU A 107 15.98 4.73 30.59
CA GLU A 107 15.83 4.10 31.90
C GLU A 107 14.36 3.70 32.17
N ARG A 108 13.40 4.55 31.80
CA ARG A 108 11.98 4.24 31.87
C ARG A 108 11.63 3.04 30.99
N ALA A 109 12.13 3.01 29.76
CA ALA A 109 11.92 1.89 28.85
C ALA A 109 12.50 0.57 29.39
N ALA A 110 13.68 0.61 30.04
CA ALA A 110 14.26 -0.55 30.69
C ALA A 110 13.40 -1.08 31.85
N LYS A 111 12.84 -0.19 32.67
CA LYS A 111 11.93 -0.55 33.76
C LYS A 111 10.61 -1.15 33.25
N VAL A 112 10.04 -0.60 32.18
CA VAL A 112 8.83 -1.16 31.53
C VAL A 112 9.15 -2.55 30.95
N HIS A 113 10.29 -2.70 30.27
CA HIS A 113 10.71 -3.98 29.68
C HIS A 113 10.96 -5.07 30.73
N SER A 114 11.54 -4.71 31.88
CA SER A 114 11.75 -5.65 32.99
C SER A 114 10.49 -5.99 33.77
N GLY A 115 9.35 -5.34 33.48
CA GLY A 115 8.08 -5.57 34.17
C GLY A 115 8.04 -5.01 35.59
N THR A 116 8.96 -4.11 35.95
CA THR A 116 9.04 -3.53 37.31
C THR A 116 8.11 -2.36 37.53
N VAL A 117 7.42 -1.87 36.48
CA VAL A 117 6.48 -0.74 36.52
C VAL A 117 5.10 -1.19 36.06
N ASP A 118 4.07 -0.73 36.75
CA ASP A 118 2.68 -0.99 36.35
C ASP A 118 2.40 -0.33 34.98
N PRO A 119 1.83 -1.07 34.00
CA PRO A 119 1.55 -0.55 32.68
C PRO A 119 0.59 0.65 32.65
N SER A 120 -0.25 0.82 33.66
CA SER A 120 -1.11 2.01 33.81
C SER A 120 -0.33 3.27 34.17
N THR A 121 0.78 3.10 34.91
CA THR A 121 1.65 4.19 35.34
C THR A 121 2.58 4.61 34.22
N ASP A 122 3.28 3.65 33.57
CA ASP A 122 4.18 3.91 32.45
C ASP A 122 4.17 2.72 31.45
N ASN A 123 4.35 3.03 30.16
CA ASN A 123 4.33 2.04 29.09
C ASN A 123 5.06 2.57 27.85
N MET A 124 5.38 1.68 26.90
CA MET A 124 6.15 2.04 25.69
C MET A 124 5.46 3.12 24.85
N LEU A 125 4.12 3.14 24.80
CA LEU A 125 3.36 4.17 24.07
C LEU A 125 3.52 5.55 24.71
N LYS A 126 3.46 5.62 26.06
CA LYS A 126 3.66 6.87 26.80
C LYS A 126 5.09 7.38 26.63
N ILE A 127 6.09 6.49 26.74
CA ILE A 127 7.51 6.82 26.52
C ILE A 127 7.73 7.34 25.10
N THR A 128 7.17 6.68 24.09
CA THR A 128 7.23 7.12 22.69
C THR A 128 6.59 8.50 22.49
N SER A 129 5.43 8.73 23.11
CA SER A 129 4.75 10.03 23.08
C SER A 129 5.58 11.14 23.72
N ASP A 130 6.19 10.86 24.89
CA ASP A 130 7.04 11.82 25.58
C ASP A 130 8.33 12.07 24.78
N GLY A 131 8.92 11.04 24.17
CA GLY A 131 10.08 11.18 23.29
C GLY A 131 9.82 12.06 22.06
N ARG A 132 8.64 11.95 21.46
CA ARG A 132 8.21 12.83 20.36
C ARG A 132 8.05 14.29 20.81
N LYS A 133 7.43 14.52 21.97
CA LYS A 133 7.30 15.87 22.55
C LYS A 133 8.66 16.47 22.82
N LEU A 134 9.57 15.68 23.41
CA LEU A 134 10.94 16.08 23.70
C LEU A 134 11.72 16.43 22.42
N GLY A 135 11.58 15.63 21.36
CA GLY A 135 12.19 15.91 20.05
C GLY A 135 11.65 17.19 19.42
N LEU A 136 10.42 17.60 19.73
CA LEU A 136 9.86 18.86 19.26
C LEU A 136 10.37 20.04 20.10
N ASP A 137 10.09 20.03 21.40
CA ASP A 137 10.51 21.07 22.33
C ASP A 137 10.49 20.56 23.78
N GLN A 138 11.60 20.71 24.51
CA GLN A 138 11.76 20.29 25.90
C GLN A 138 10.72 20.92 26.83
N ARG A 139 10.26 22.14 26.53
CA ARG A 139 9.28 22.90 27.33
C ARG A 139 7.86 22.28 27.28
N ILE A 140 7.57 21.40 26.33
CA ILE A 140 6.30 20.64 26.31
C ILE A 140 6.25 19.63 27.48
N ILE A 141 7.43 19.08 27.85
CA ILE A 141 7.57 18.15 28.97
C ILE A 141 7.66 18.91 30.28
N ASN A 142 8.49 19.94 30.32
CA ASN A 142 8.68 20.77 31.49
C ASN A 142 8.77 22.26 31.10
N PRO A 143 7.68 23.03 31.28
CA PRO A 143 7.62 24.46 30.92
C PRO A 143 8.64 25.35 31.64
N MET A 144 9.26 24.85 32.70
CA MET A 144 10.28 25.61 33.46
C MET A 144 11.66 25.58 32.79
N LEU A 145 11.86 24.76 31.77
CA LEU A 145 13.13 24.69 31.03
C LEU A 145 13.32 25.92 30.13
N PRO A 146 14.58 26.33 29.89
CA PRO A 146 14.88 27.51 29.10
C PRO A 146 14.54 27.30 27.62
N ASP A 147 14.30 28.43 26.94
CA ASP A 147 14.22 28.49 25.48
C ASP A 147 15.62 28.62 24.89
N GLU A 148 16.10 27.54 24.29
CA GLU A 148 17.47 27.51 23.73
C GLU A 148 17.47 27.99 22.27
N PRO A 149 18.39 28.90 21.87
CA PRO A 149 18.38 29.55 20.56
C PRO A 149 18.49 28.57 19.36
N GLY A 150 19.23 27.48 19.53
CA GLY A 150 19.53 26.53 18.47
C GLY A 150 18.46 25.44 18.22
N THR A 151 17.33 25.49 18.92
CA THR A 151 16.26 24.47 18.77
C THR A 151 15.59 24.54 17.40
N LYS A 152 15.03 23.42 16.95
CA LYS A 152 14.32 23.38 15.66
C LYS A 152 13.13 24.32 15.59
N VAL A 153 12.49 24.62 16.72
CA VAL A 153 11.39 25.61 16.78
C VAL A 153 11.91 27.01 16.48
N ASN A 154 13.04 27.39 17.07
CA ASN A 154 13.68 28.68 16.82
C ASN A 154 14.18 28.79 15.38
N GLN A 155 14.83 27.75 14.83
CA GLN A 155 15.24 27.71 13.43
C GLN A 155 14.03 27.79 12.46
N CYS A 156 12.89 27.21 12.83
CA CYS A 156 11.65 27.35 12.07
C CYS A 156 11.16 28.81 12.07
N VAL A 157 11.16 29.47 13.21
CA VAL A 157 10.81 30.90 13.33
C VAL A 157 11.73 31.76 12.46
N ASP A 158 13.04 31.52 12.49
CA ASP A 158 14.02 32.28 11.69
C ASP A 158 13.76 32.10 10.18
N ASN A 159 13.52 30.87 9.71
CA ASN A 159 13.20 30.59 8.32
C ASN A 159 11.88 31.26 7.91
N ILE A 160 10.83 31.18 8.74
CA ILE A 160 9.56 31.85 8.48
C ILE A 160 9.76 33.36 8.32
N LEU A 161 10.53 33.98 9.20
CA LEU A 161 10.79 35.43 9.16
C LEU A 161 11.60 35.84 7.93
N GLN A 162 12.60 35.04 7.55
CA GLN A 162 13.37 35.29 6.33
C GLN A 162 12.48 35.29 5.10
N ILE A 163 11.70 34.21 4.93
CA ILE A 163 10.76 34.06 3.79
C ILE A 163 9.68 35.14 3.81
N TRP A 164 9.20 35.53 5.00
CA TRP A 164 8.22 36.59 5.15
C TRP A 164 8.77 37.97 4.71
N ARG A 165 10.03 38.27 5.07
CA ARG A 165 10.71 39.54 4.66
C ARG A 165 10.94 39.54 3.15
N ASP A 166 11.47 38.48 2.61
CA ASP A 166 11.80 38.36 1.18
C ASP A 166 10.55 38.38 0.30
N GLY A 167 9.47 37.73 0.76
CA GLY A 167 8.20 37.64 0.02
C GLY A 167 7.20 38.77 0.31
N GLN A 168 7.63 39.93 0.85
CA GLN A 168 6.74 41.08 1.15
C GLN A 168 6.05 41.64 -0.09
N PRO A 169 6.74 41.86 -1.24
CA PRO A 169 6.12 42.46 -2.41
C PRO A 169 4.97 41.61 -2.98
N GLU A 170 5.16 40.31 -3.05
CA GLU A 170 4.21 39.33 -3.61
C GLU A 170 3.21 38.81 -2.58
N LYS A 171 3.33 39.20 -1.31
CA LYS A 171 2.52 38.68 -0.20
C LYS A 171 2.55 37.18 -0.07
N LEU A 172 3.70 36.56 -0.30
CA LEU A 172 3.88 35.11 -0.26
C LEU A 172 3.46 34.51 1.07
N THR A 173 2.87 33.33 1.04
CA THR A 173 2.30 32.67 2.21
C THR A 173 3.05 31.38 2.58
N GLN A 174 2.93 30.95 3.81
CA GLN A 174 3.61 29.78 4.36
C GLN A 174 2.67 28.93 5.20
N LEU A 175 2.82 27.59 5.14
CA LEU A 175 2.13 26.64 6.00
C LEU A 175 3.10 26.02 7.00
N VAL A 176 2.68 25.92 8.27
CA VAL A 176 3.45 25.21 9.31
C VAL A 176 2.62 24.05 9.83
N PHE A 177 3.12 22.84 9.64
CA PHE A 177 2.50 21.63 10.16
C PHE A 177 3.14 21.21 11.47
N CYS A 178 2.30 21.06 12.50
CA CYS A 178 2.68 20.55 13.81
C CYS A 178 1.50 19.77 14.41
N ASP A 179 1.64 18.45 14.58
CA ASP A 179 0.59 17.58 15.13
C ASP A 179 0.69 17.46 16.65
N ILE A 180 1.85 17.78 17.19
CA ILE A 180 2.14 17.77 18.63
C ILE A 180 1.87 19.18 19.21
N SER A 181 1.43 19.26 20.46
CA SER A 181 1.19 20.55 21.15
C SER A 181 0.13 21.45 20.49
N THR A 182 -0.91 20.83 19.88
CA THR A 182 -2.02 21.59 19.28
C THR A 182 -2.77 22.42 20.32
N PRO A 183 -3.23 23.66 19.98
CA PRO A 183 -4.00 24.50 20.88
C PRO A 183 -5.29 23.80 21.32
N GLN A 184 -5.56 23.77 22.61
CA GLN A 184 -6.83 23.27 23.13
C GLN A 184 -7.90 24.35 22.98
N ALA A 185 -9.10 23.97 22.54
CA ALA A 185 -10.22 24.90 22.48
C ALA A 185 -10.55 25.37 23.91
N ALA A 186 -10.62 26.68 24.11
CA ALA A 186 -11.09 27.26 25.37
C ALA A 186 -12.50 26.70 25.68
N GLY A 187 -12.62 25.86 26.68
CA GLY A 187 -13.87 25.19 27.07
C GLY A 187 -13.90 23.68 27.00
N SER A 188 -12.88 23.00 26.46
CA SER A 188 -12.78 21.54 26.50
C SER A 188 -12.24 21.07 27.86
N LYS A 189 -13.04 21.21 28.91
CA LYS A 189 -12.83 20.45 30.15
C LYS A 189 -13.05 18.97 29.80
N LYS A 190 -12.00 18.16 29.79
CA LYS A 190 -12.12 16.72 29.99
C LYS A 190 -12.66 16.57 31.42
N VAL A 191 -13.98 16.41 31.54
CA VAL A 191 -14.59 15.94 32.77
C VAL A 191 -14.03 14.56 33.02
N ALA A 192 -13.04 14.46 33.90
CA ALA A 192 -12.73 13.21 34.54
C ALA A 192 -14.03 12.75 35.17
N LYS A 193 -14.56 11.57 34.78
CA LYS A 193 -15.65 10.90 35.50
C LYS A 193 -15.11 10.51 36.87
N THR A 194 -15.14 11.44 37.80
CA THR A 194 -15.03 11.20 39.22
C THR A 194 -16.45 11.06 39.75
N LEU A 195 -16.66 10.02 40.52
CA LEU A 195 -17.89 9.63 41.19
C LEU A 195 -18.62 10.87 41.77
N ASP A 196 -19.91 10.97 41.47
CA ASP A 196 -20.84 11.96 42.02
C ASP A 196 -20.81 11.95 43.54
N ASN A 197 -20.14 12.93 44.12
CA ASN A 197 -20.32 13.28 45.54
C ASN A 197 -20.74 14.74 45.65
N PRO A 198 -22.02 15.04 45.96
CA PRO A 198 -22.57 16.40 45.99
C PRO A 198 -21.91 17.34 47.01
N ILE A 199 -21.21 16.79 48.01
CA ILE A 199 -20.57 17.57 49.09
C ILE A 199 -19.24 18.16 48.61
N LEU A 200 -18.52 17.50 47.70
CA LEU A 200 -17.27 18.02 47.10
C LEU A 200 -17.55 19.18 46.13
N HIS A 201 -18.69 19.17 45.44
CA HIS A 201 -19.07 20.23 44.50
C HIS A 201 -19.36 21.58 45.17
N ALA A 202 -19.84 21.57 46.44
CA ALA A 202 -20.12 22.79 47.21
C ALA A 202 -18.86 23.44 47.79
N LEU A 203 -17.82 22.68 48.06
CA LEU A 203 -16.52 23.17 48.54
C LEU A 203 -15.60 23.72 47.44
N GLU A 204 -15.72 23.21 46.20
CA GLU A 204 -14.95 23.69 45.03
C GLU A 204 -15.44 25.06 44.51
N GLN A 205 -16.68 25.49 44.84
CA GLN A 205 -17.23 26.78 44.42
C GLN A 205 -16.82 27.97 45.30
N ALA A 206 -16.16 27.74 46.43
CA ALA A 206 -15.88 28.76 47.42
C ALA A 206 -14.46 29.38 47.37
N VAL A 207 -13.55 28.87 46.54
CA VAL A 207 -12.21 29.46 46.39
C VAL A 207 -12.00 29.81 44.92
N PRO A 208 -11.73 31.08 44.56
CA PRO A 208 -11.30 31.39 43.19
C PRO A 208 -9.95 30.70 42.95
N GLU A 209 -9.94 29.62 42.15
CA GLU A 209 -8.67 29.04 41.69
C GLU A 209 -7.87 30.15 40.99
N PRO A 210 -6.60 30.35 41.34
CA PRO A 210 -5.72 31.20 40.54
C PRO A 210 -5.75 30.67 39.12
N GLU A 211 -5.94 31.56 38.15
CA GLU A 211 -5.88 31.22 36.70
C GLU A 211 -4.68 30.34 36.49
N LYS A 212 -4.91 29.05 36.16
CA LYS A 212 -3.83 28.12 35.81
C LYS A 212 -3.09 28.77 34.65
N PRO A 213 -1.75 28.98 34.75
CA PRO A 213 -1.00 29.57 33.66
C PRO A 213 -1.32 28.76 32.40
N LEU A 214 -1.62 29.44 31.31
CA LEU A 214 -1.89 28.80 30.02
C LEU A 214 -0.78 27.79 29.76
N ALA A 215 -1.15 26.52 29.59
CA ALA A 215 -0.17 25.47 29.34
C ALA A 215 0.66 25.84 28.10
N PHE A 216 1.97 25.74 28.18
CA PHE A 216 2.89 26.03 27.09
C PHE A 216 2.46 25.26 25.82
N THR A 217 2.32 25.97 24.71
CA THR A 217 2.07 25.39 23.39
C THR A 217 3.08 25.95 22.39
N VAL A 218 3.60 25.08 21.53
CA VAL A 218 4.54 25.49 20.46
C VAL A 218 3.88 26.47 19.49
N TYR A 219 2.59 26.36 19.26
CA TYR A 219 1.83 27.28 18.40
C TYR A 219 1.89 28.72 18.89
N GLU A 220 1.62 28.90 20.19
CA GLU A 220 1.62 30.24 20.77
C GLU A 220 3.05 30.79 20.91
N ASP A 221 4.03 29.93 21.22
CA ASP A 221 5.44 30.29 21.27
C ASP A 221 5.93 30.84 19.90
N ILE A 222 5.62 30.12 18.81
CA ILE A 222 5.93 30.57 17.44
C ILE A 222 5.24 31.91 17.14
N ARG A 223 3.94 32.05 17.45
CA ARG A 223 3.18 33.31 17.25
C ARG A 223 3.86 34.47 17.97
N GLN A 224 4.17 34.32 19.25
CA GLN A 224 4.79 35.37 20.05
C GLN A 224 6.17 35.76 19.52
N LYS A 225 7.00 34.79 19.13
CA LYS A 225 8.32 35.05 18.54
C LYS A 225 8.22 35.80 17.21
N LEU A 226 7.31 35.41 16.34
CA LEU A 226 7.08 36.09 15.08
C LEU A 226 6.60 37.54 15.29
N ILE A 227 5.70 37.76 16.24
CA ILE A 227 5.23 39.13 16.60
C ILE A 227 6.35 39.96 17.19
N ALA A 228 7.15 39.40 18.09
CA ALA A 228 8.29 40.08 18.71
C ALA A 228 9.34 40.51 17.65
N GLN A 229 9.45 39.78 16.54
CA GLN A 229 10.33 40.08 15.42
C GLN A 229 9.69 41.01 14.35
N GLY A 230 8.50 41.59 14.65
CA GLY A 230 7.86 42.61 13.84
C GLY A 230 6.80 42.10 12.85
N MET A 231 6.43 40.83 12.84
CA MET A 231 5.33 40.34 12.02
C MET A 231 3.99 40.75 12.66
N PRO A 232 3.07 41.39 11.90
CA PRO A 232 1.75 41.76 12.43
C PRO A 232 0.95 40.51 12.86
N ALA A 233 0.33 40.55 14.05
CA ALA A 233 -0.49 39.46 14.59
C ALA A 233 -1.62 39.04 13.62
N SER A 234 -2.16 39.96 12.84
CA SER A 234 -3.21 39.71 11.84
C SER A 234 -2.74 38.85 10.66
N GLN A 235 -1.42 38.72 10.45
CA GLN A 235 -0.83 37.91 9.39
C GLN A 235 -0.54 36.46 9.82
N ILE A 236 -0.78 36.13 11.11
CA ILE A 236 -0.56 34.80 11.68
C ILE A 236 -1.91 34.24 12.10
N ALA A 237 -2.21 33.00 11.70
CA ALA A 237 -3.46 32.34 12.07
C ALA A 237 -3.26 30.87 12.41
N PHE A 238 -4.12 30.34 13.28
CA PHE A 238 -4.21 28.92 13.57
C PHE A 238 -5.48 28.33 12.97
N ILE A 239 -5.37 27.23 12.24
CA ILE A 239 -6.54 26.52 11.69
C ILE A 239 -7.51 26.10 12.81
N HIS A 240 -7.02 25.90 14.03
CA HIS A 240 -7.79 25.50 15.20
C HIS A 240 -8.77 26.57 15.68
N GLU A 241 -8.56 27.84 15.30
CA GLU A 241 -9.46 28.96 15.59
C GLU A 241 -10.69 28.97 14.66
N ALA A 242 -10.61 28.27 13.51
CA ALA A 242 -11.69 28.17 12.53
C ALA A 242 -12.51 26.88 12.74
N ASN A 243 -13.40 26.87 13.73
CA ASN A 243 -14.16 25.69 14.15
C ASN A 243 -15.38 25.36 13.26
N THR A 244 -15.77 26.23 12.34
CA THR A 244 -16.89 26.01 11.41
C THR A 244 -16.41 26.06 9.97
N GLU A 245 -17.12 25.40 9.07
CA GLU A 245 -16.78 25.39 7.64
C GLU A 245 -16.80 26.79 7.02
N VAL A 246 -17.69 27.68 7.51
CA VAL A 246 -17.75 29.06 7.08
C VAL A 246 -16.47 29.81 7.48
N ARG A 247 -16.05 29.70 8.74
CA ARG A 247 -14.81 30.31 9.23
C ARG A 247 -13.55 29.75 8.53
N LYS A 248 -13.55 28.46 8.22
CA LYS A 248 -12.46 27.86 7.45
C LYS A 248 -12.37 28.45 6.04
N LYS A 249 -13.51 28.58 5.34
CA LYS A 249 -13.56 29.20 4.00
C LYS A 249 -13.08 30.64 4.02
N GLU A 250 -13.49 31.39 5.03
CA GLU A 250 -13.03 32.78 5.24
C GLU A 250 -11.52 32.84 5.50
N LEU A 251 -11.01 31.98 6.40
CA LEU A 251 -9.57 31.90 6.70
C LEU A 251 -8.77 31.56 5.44
N PHE A 252 -9.20 30.55 4.66
CA PHE A 252 -8.52 30.18 3.42
C PHE A 252 -8.55 31.29 2.38
N SER A 253 -9.63 32.09 2.32
CA SER A 253 -9.68 33.27 1.47
C SER A 253 -8.64 34.31 1.88
N LYS A 254 -8.46 34.54 3.20
CA LYS A 254 -7.44 35.45 3.73
C LYS A 254 -6.01 34.98 3.44
N VAL A 255 -5.78 33.65 3.47
CA VAL A 255 -4.46 33.08 3.08
C VAL A 255 -4.23 33.27 1.58
N ARG A 256 -5.19 32.92 0.71
CA ARG A 256 -5.04 33.10 -0.75
C ARG A 256 -4.81 34.54 -1.17
N SER A 257 -5.39 35.51 -0.46
CA SER A 257 -5.18 36.93 -0.72
C SER A 257 -3.90 37.51 -0.09
N GLY A 258 -3.13 36.69 0.66
CA GLY A 258 -1.93 37.13 1.37
C GLY A 258 -2.21 38.07 2.56
N GLN A 259 -3.45 38.13 3.06
CA GLN A 259 -3.77 38.82 4.32
C GLN A 259 -3.24 38.03 5.53
N VAL A 260 -3.38 36.70 5.49
CA VAL A 260 -2.70 35.79 6.42
C VAL A 260 -1.49 35.21 5.70
N ARG A 261 -0.31 35.49 6.23
CA ARG A 261 0.97 35.09 5.64
C ARG A 261 1.50 33.76 6.19
N VAL A 262 1.15 33.43 7.42
CA VAL A 262 1.56 32.20 8.10
C VAL A 262 0.34 31.51 8.69
N LEU A 263 0.06 30.31 8.22
CA LEU A 263 -1.01 29.46 8.75
C LEU A 263 -0.41 28.22 9.43
N LEU A 264 -0.66 28.10 10.73
CA LEU A 264 -0.24 26.95 11.52
C LEU A 264 -1.38 25.96 11.72
N GLY A 265 -1.10 24.67 11.62
CA GLY A 265 -2.12 23.64 11.90
C GLY A 265 -1.61 22.22 11.94
N SER A 266 -2.49 21.31 12.32
CA SER A 266 -2.21 19.88 12.31
C SER A 266 -2.57 19.25 10.97
N THR A 267 -1.94 18.11 10.67
CA THR A 267 -2.24 17.31 9.47
C THR A 267 -3.73 16.97 9.39
N GLN A 268 -4.34 16.60 10.53
CA GLN A 268 -5.76 16.27 10.59
C GLN A 268 -6.67 17.41 10.13
N LYS A 269 -6.32 18.67 10.46
CA LYS A 269 -7.15 19.84 10.12
C LYS A 269 -6.78 20.50 8.80
N MET A 270 -5.52 20.42 8.39
CA MET A 270 -5.03 21.05 7.15
C MET A 270 -4.66 20.03 6.05
N GLY A 271 -4.48 18.76 6.37
CA GLY A 271 -4.08 17.73 5.42
C GLY A 271 -5.14 17.40 4.36
N ALA A 272 -6.42 17.64 4.63
CA ALA A 272 -7.52 17.42 3.68
C ALA A 272 -8.35 18.70 3.50
N GLY A 273 -8.82 18.95 2.27
CA GLY A 273 -9.75 20.05 1.97
C GLY A 273 -9.18 21.46 2.02
N THR A 274 -7.90 21.65 2.32
CA THR A 274 -7.27 22.98 2.40
C THR A 274 -6.79 23.43 1.01
N ASN A 275 -7.42 24.46 0.44
CA ASN A 275 -7.09 25.05 -0.84
C ASN A 275 -6.56 26.47 -0.61
N VAL A 276 -5.23 26.60 -0.43
CA VAL A 276 -4.56 27.87 -0.11
C VAL A 276 -3.25 28.02 -0.91
N GLN A 277 -3.10 27.28 -1.99
CA GLN A 277 -1.86 27.16 -2.74
C GLN A 277 -1.43 28.39 -3.53
N ASP A 278 -2.33 29.32 -3.81
CA ASP A 278 -2.14 30.38 -4.81
C ASP A 278 -0.82 31.18 -4.62
N LEU A 279 -0.55 31.64 -3.40
CA LEU A 279 0.67 32.40 -3.04
C LEU A 279 1.61 31.58 -2.13
N LEU A 280 1.39 30.26 -2.01
CA LEU A 280 2.10 29.43 -1.06
C LEU A 280 3.51 29.10 -1.58
N VAL A 281 4.54 29.65 -0.93
CA VAL A 281 5.95 29.47 -1.31
C VAL A 281 6.70 28.49 -0.43
N ALA A 282 6.29 28.32 0.84
CA ALA A 282 6.98 27.43 1.77
C ALA A 282 6.02 26.60 2.63
N LEU A 283 6.46 25.37 2.92
CA LEU A 283 5.83 24.46 3.84
C LEU A 283 6.87 24.03 4.88
N HIS A 284 6.49 24.08 6.15
CA HIS A 284 7.34 23.71 7.26
C HIS A 284 6.77 22.47 7.97
N ASP A 285 7.45 21.34 7.87
CA ASP A 285 7.18 20.12 8.61
C ASP A 285 7.94 20.16 9.94
N LEU A 286 7.33 20.72 10.98
CA LEU A 286 7.97 20.93 12.28
C LEU A 286 8.05 19.64 13.10
N ASP A 287 7.12 18.72 12.89
CA ASP A 287 7.14 17.39 13.47
C ASP A 287 6.92 16.30 12.42
N CYS A 288 7.41 15.10 12.72
CA CYS A 288 7.25 13.94 11.86
C CYS A 288 5.91 13.22 12.16
N PRO A 289 5.03 13.04 11.17
CA PRO A 289 3.83 12.22 11.35
C PRO A 289 4.18 10.73 11.36
N TRP A 290 3.25 9.88 11.79
CA TRP A 290 3.44 8.43 11.81
C TRP A 290 3.34 7.76 10.44
N ARG A 291 2.60 8.38 9.53
CA ARG A 291 2.23 7.79 8.23
C ARG A 291 2.87 8.54 7.09
N PRO A 292 3.50 7.84 6.13
CA PRO A 292 3.99 8.48 4.91
C PRO A 292 2.89 9.20 4.12
N GLY A 293 1.66 8.68 4.16
CA GLY A 293 0.49 9.32 3.53
C GLY A 293 0.21 10.71 4.07
N ASP A 294 0.49 10.96 5.35
CA ASP A 294 0.31 12.28 5.97
C ASP A 294 1.32 13.30 5.39
N LEU A 295 2.59 12.89 5.16
CA LEU A 295 3.57 13.71 4.47
C LEU A 295 3.17 13.99 3.02
N ALA A 296 2.66 12.99 2.31
CA ALA A 296 2.14 13.16 0.97
C ALA A 296 0.95 14.14 0.94
N GLN A 297 0.06 14.06 1.94
CA GLN A 297 -1.04 15.01 2.08
C GLN A 297 -0.57 16.44 2.38
N ARG A 298 0.42 16.61 3.27
CA ARG A 298 1.04 17.92 3.55
C ARG A 298 1.67 18.49 2.28
N LYS A 299 2.53 17.72 1.61
CA LYS A 299 3.18 18.09 0.34
C LYS A 299 2.15 18.48 -0.73
N GLY A 300 1.08 17.73 -0.89
CA GLY A 300 -0.01 18.01 -1.83
C GLY A 300 -0.79 19.32 -1.53
N ARG A 301 -0.46 20.08 -0.48
CA ARG A 301 -0.98 21.45 -0.27
C ARG A 301 -0.18 22.49 -0.99
N ILE A 302 1.11 22.27 -1.21
CA ILE A 302 2.02 23.21 -1.86
C ILE A 302 2.35 22.79 -3.30
N GLU A 303 2.68 21.52 -3.54
CA GLU A 303 2.88 20.94 -4.89
C GLU A 303 1.51 20.66 -5.53
N ARG A 304 0.88 21.74 -6.02
CA ARG A 304 -0.50 21.67 -6.50
C ARG A 304 -0.74 22.62 -7.65
N GLN A 305 -1.62 22.22 -8.58
CA GLN A 305 -2.11 23.09 -9.64
C GLN A 305 -2.72 24.37 -9.09
N GLY A 306 -2.44 25.49 -9.74
CA GLY A 306 -2.91 26.81 -9.34
C GLY A 306 -2.00 27.53 -8.35
N ASN A 307 -0.89 26.93 -7.93
CA ASN A 307 0.19 27.66 -7.27
C ASN A 307 0.87 28.58 -8.29
N GLN A 308 1.00 29.87 -7.96
CA GLN A 308 1.57 30.88 -8.85
C GLN A 308 3.09 30.92 -8.79
N ASN A 309 3.72 30.28 -7.82
CA ASN A 309 5.16 30.21 -7.69
C ASN A 309 5.71 29.08 -8.56
N PRO A 310 6.73 29.32 -9.40
CA PRO A 310 7.35 28.25 -10.20
C PRO A 310 8.19 27.30 -9.36
N LEU A 311 8.73 27.78 -8.23
CA LEU A 311 9.54 27.03 -7.28
C LEU A 311 8.97 27.22 -5.87
N VAL A 312 8.89 26.13 -5.11
CA VAL A 312 8.42 26.13 -3.72
C VAL A 312 9.37 25.35 -2.83
N HIS A 313 9.37 25.65 -1.53
CA HIS A 313 10.31 25.11 -0.57
C HIS A 313 9.60 24.29 0.51
N VAL A 314 10.12 23.10 0.79
CA VAL A 314 9.64 22.22 1.88
C VAL A 314 10.74 22.07 2.91
N TYR A 315 10.54 22.63 4.09
CA TYR A 315 11.46 22.58 5.21
C TYR A 315 11.08 21.44 6.16
N ARG A 316 12.01 20.54 6.43
CA ARG A 316 11.86 19.44 7.40
C ARG A 316 12.79 19.66 8.55
N TYR A 317 12.23 19.76 9.76
CA TYR A 317 12.99 20.05 10.97
C TYR A 317 13.21 18.78 11.79
N VAL A 318 14.46 18.52 12.15
CA VAL A 318 14.90 17.31 12.85
C VAL A 318 15.81 17.67 14.01
N THR A 319 15.55 17.15 15.21
CA THR A 319 16.49 17.23 16.32
C THR A 319 17.33 15.96 16.35
N GLU A 320 18.66 16.12 16.12
CA GLU A 320 19.61 15.02 16.08
C GLU A 320 19.66 14.24 17.41
N GLY A 321 19.89 12.92 17.37
CA GLY A 321 20.03 12.10 18.58
C GLY A 321 18.77 11.98 19.44
N THR A 322 17.59 12.27 18.87
CA THR A 322 16.29 12.13 19.53
C THR A 322 15.33 11.21 18.76
N PHE A 323 14.17 10.94 19.34
CA PHE A 323 13.09 10.19 18.69
C PHE A 323 12.66 10.80 17.34
N ASP A 324 12.89 12.08 17.16
CA ASP A 324 12.54 12.79 15.94
C ASP A 324 13.32 12.26 14.73
N ALA A 325 14.64 12.16 14.84
CA ALA A 325 15.52 11.63 13.78
C ALA A 325 15.13 10.19 13.39
N TYR A 326 14.83 9.36 14.39
CA TYR A 326 14.40 7.98 14.17
C TYR A 326 13.05 7.92 13.43
N LEU A 327 12.08 8.74 13.81
CA LEU A 327 10.76 8.77 13.18
C LEU A 327 10.86 9.19 11.71
N TRP A 328 11.64 10.20 11.39
CA TRP A 328 11.89 10.63 10.01
C TRP A 328 12.48 9.49 9.17
N GLN A 329 13.48 8.78 9.70
CA GLN A 329 14.07 7.61 9.02
C GLN A 329 13.05 6.49 8.81
N THR A 330 12.26 6.19 9.84
CA THR A 330 11.21 5.16 9.76
C THR A 330 10.16 5.48 8.71
N VAL A 331 9.67 6.73 8.68
CA VAL A 331 8.66 7.17 7.71
C VAL A 331 9.23 7.18 6.29
N GLU A 332 10.50 7.56 6.11
CA GLU A 332 11.18 7.49 4.81
C GLU A 332 11.30 6.04 4.30
N ASN A 333 11.67 5.10 5.17
CA ASN A 333 11.75 3.69 4.83
C ASN A 333 10.37 3.12 4.44
N LYS A 334 9.32 3.47 5.20
CA LYS A 334 7.92 3.14 4.85
C LYS A 334 7.52 3.71 3.49
N GLN A 335 7.88 4.96 3.19
CA GLN A 335 7.58 5.59 1.91
C GLN A 335 8.28 4.90 0.73
N LYS A 336 9.57 4.60 0.88
CA LYS A 336 10.33 3.86 -0.15
C LYS A 336 9.68 2.51 -0.44
N PHE A 337 9.25 1.83 0.61
CA PHE A 337 8.59 0.55 0.53
C PHE A 337 7.22 0.64 -0.18
N ILE A 338 6.34 1.57 0.23
CA ILE A 338 5.03 1.81 -0.41
C ILE A 338 5.22 2.13 -1.91
N SER A 339 6.21 2.96 -2.24
CA SER A 339 6.50 3.31 -3.63
C SER A 339 6.90 2.08 -4.46
N GLN A 340 7.69 1.16 -3.91
CA GLN A 340 8.06 -0.08 -4.60
C GLN A 340 6.85 -0.96 -4.91
N ILE A 341 5.91 -1.08 -3.96
CA ILE A 341 4.68 -1.86 -4.13
C ILE A 341 3.78 -1.22 -5.17
N MET A 342 3.48 0.07 -5.02
CA MET A 342 2.50 0.77 -5.86
C MET A 342 2.95 0.94 -7.30
N THR A 343 4.25 1.14 -7.54
CA THR A 343 4.78 1.30 -8.90
C THR A 343 5.01 -0.01 -9.64
N SER A 344 4.96 -1.16 -8.95
CA SER A 344 5.25 -2.50 -9.53
C SER A 344 6.63 -2.60 -10.20
N LYS A 345 7.54 -1.67 -9.93
CA LYS A 345 8.90 -1.68 -10.48
C LYS A 345 9.79 -2.74 -9.82
N SER A 346 9.36 -3.30 -8.70
CA SER A 346 10.01 -4.45 -8.03
C SER A 346 8.94 -5.29 -7.35
N PRO A 347 8.62 -6.48 -7.86
CA PRO A 347 7.67 -7.38 -7.22
C PRO A 347 8.29 -7.99 -5.96
N VAL A 348 8.02 -7.38 -4.84
CA VAL A 348 8.34 -7.91 -3.50
C VAL A 348 7.24 -8.89 -3.13
N ARG A 349 7.59 -10.14 -2.77
CA ARG A 349 6.59 -11.15 -2.40
C ARG A 349 6.01 -10.98 -1.02
N SER A 350 6.75 -10.39 -0.10
CA SER A 350 6.30 -10.16 1.28
C SER A 350 6.73 -8.81 1.80
N CYS A 351 5.93 -8.23 2.68
CA CYS A 351 6.07 -6.90 3.22
C CYS A 351 5.57 -6.84 4.64
N ASP A 352 6.34 -6.21 5.52
CA ASP A 352 5.89 -5.94 6.87
C ASP A 352 4.77 -4.90 6.88
N ASP A 353 3.70 -5.17 7.60
CA ASP A 353 2.62 -4.20 7.88
C ASP A 353 3.07 -3.36 9.07
N VAL A 354 3.66 -2.20 8.80
CA VAL A 354 4.26 -1.34 9.83
C VAL A 354 3.24 -0.30 10.30
N ASP A 355 2.24 -0.75 11.03
CA ASP A 355 1.27 0.14 11.70
C ASP A 355 1.56 0.25 13.22
N GLU A 356 2.82 0.17 13.61
CA GLU A 356 3.22 0.34 15.01
C GLU A 356 3.25 1.82 15.39
N THR A 357 2.41 2.17 16.35
CA THR A 357 2.33 3.51 16.94
C THR A 357 3.26 3.69 18.14
N ALA A 358 4.00 2.64 18.51
CA ALA A 358 4.95 2.64 19.62
C ALA A 358 6.28 2.03 19.18
N LEU A 359 7.38 2.62 19.64
CA LEU A 359 8.71 2.09 19.43
C LEU A 359 8.94 0.85 20.32
N SER A 360 9.65 -0.13 19.81
CA SER A 360 10.13 -1.27 20.59
C SER A 360 11.21 -0.86 21.60
N PHE A 361 11.45 -1.70 22.61
CA PHE A 361 12.53 -1.46 23.56
C PHE A 361 13.92 -1.37 22.91
N ALA A 362 14.18 -2.22 21.91
CA ALA A 362 15.44 -2.22 21.17
C ALA A 362 15.66 -0.90 20.42
N GLU A 363 14.62 -0.38 19.78
CA GLU A 363 14.65 0.89 19.05
C GLU A 363 14.87 2.09 19.98
N ILE A 364 14.20 2.11 21.13
CA ILE A 364 14.42 3.17 22.14
C ILE A 364 15.84 3.10 22.69
N LYS A 365 16.34 1.91 22.97
CA LYS A 365 17.71 1.72 23.47
C LYS A 365 18.75 2.20 22.44
N ALA A 366 18.53 1.89 21.16
CA ALA A 366 19.38 2.33 20.06
C ALA A 366 19.48 3.85 19.98
N LEU A 367 18.33 4.54 20.05
CA LEU A 367 18.25 5.99 20.02
C LEU A 367 18.97 6.66 21.21
N CYS A 368 18.82 6.06 22.40
CA CYS A 368 19.32 6.66 23.64
C CYS A 368 20.80 6.39 23.90
N ALA A 369 21.36 5.33 23.33
CA ALA A 369 22.77 4.96 23.55
C ALA A 369 23.76 5.89 22.83
N GLY A 370 23.32 6.60 21.77
CA GLY A 370 24.18 7.49 20.97
C GLY A 370 25.36 6.76 20.30
N ASP A 371 25.32 5.43 20.25
CA ASP A 371 26.40 4.60 19.72
C ASP A 371 26.33 4.54 18.19
N PRO A 372 27.36 5.01 17.46
CA PRO A 372 27.37 4.99 15.99
C PRO A 372 27.26 3.58 15.41
N ARG A 373 27.66 2.53 16.14
CA ARG A 373 27.51 1.12 15.72
C ARG A 373 26.04 0.70 15.57
N ILE A 374 25.17 1.29 16.37
CA ILE A 374 23.73 1.02 16.28
C ILE A 374 23.16 1.60 14.99
N LYS A 375 23.62 2.78 14.57
CA LYS A 375 23.24 3.36 13.28
C LYS A 375 23.74 2.49 12.12
N GLU A 376 25.02 2.10 12.17
CA GLU A 376 25.61 1.20 11.16
C GLU A 376 24.83 -0.12 11.07
N ARG A 377 24.47 -0.72 12.22
CA ARG A 377 23.64 -1.91 12.29
C ARG A 377 22.27 -1.71 11.62
N MET A 378 21.61 -0.58 11.88
CA MET A 378 20.30 -0.27 11.28
C MET A 378 20.42 -0.10 9.75
N ASP A 379 21.44 0.61 9.30
CA ASP A 379 21.70 0.81 7.88
C ASP A 379 21.99 -0.55 7.18
N LEU A 380 22.79 -1.41 7.82
CA LEU A 380 23.04 -2.78 7.36
C LEU A 380 21.78 -3.64 7.34
N ASP A 381 20.92 -3.55 8.35
CA ASP A 381 19.67 -4.30 8.42
C ASP A 381 18.73 -3.91 7.26
N VAL A 382 18.64 -2.63 6.94
CA VAL A 382 17.88 -2.13 5.78
C VAL A 382 18.48 -2.66 4.47
N GLU A 383 19.80 -2.64 4.31
CA GLU A 383 20.46 -3.14 3.10
C GLU A 383 20.32 -4.66 2.95
N VAL A 384 20.51 -5.42 4.04
CA VAL A 384 20.30 -6.88 4.06
C VAL A 384 18.86 -7.23 3.75
N SER A 385 17.91 -6.51 4.33
CA SER A 385 16.49 -6.69 4.04
C SER A 385 16.17 -6.42 2.56
N ARG A 386 16.71 -5.35 1.99
CA ARG A 386 16.59 -5.03 0.56
C ARG A 386 17.15 -6.16 -0.33
N LEU A 387 18.35 -6.65 -0.02
CA LEU A 387 18.99 -7.73 -0.79
C LEU A 387 18.22 -9.05 -0.66
N LYS A 388 17.69 -9.37 0.52
CA LYS A 388 16.80 -10.53 0.75
C LYS A 388 15.53 -10.44 -0.10
N LEU A 389 14.93 -9.25 -0.20
CA LEU A 389 13.78 -9.00 -1.06
C LEU A 389 14.11 -9.19 -2.54
N MET A 390 15.23 -8.64 -3.00
CA MET A 390 15.69 -8.83 -4.38
C MET A 390 15.96 -10.31 -4.69
N LYS A 391 16.51 -11.07 -3.73
CA LYS A 391 16.71 -12.52 -3.85
C LYS A 391 15.38 -13.27 -3.95
N ALA A 392 14.40 -12.92 -3.12
CA ALA A 392 13.06 -13.52 -3.15
C ALA A 392 12.34 -13.24 -4.48
N ASP A 393 12.47 -12.01 -5.02
CA ASP A 393 11.95 -11.67 -6.35
C ASP A 393 12.63 -12.49 -7.46
N HIS A 394 13.97 -12.58 -7.42
CA HIS A 394 14.71 -13.39 -8.36
C HIS A 394 14.27 -14.85 -8.31
N GLN A 395 14.14 -15.46 -7.12
CA GLN A 395 13.65 -16.82 -6.95
C GLN A 395 12.23 -16.99 -7.50
N SER A 396 11.36 -16.00 -7.27
CA SER A 396 9.99 -16.01 -7.80
C SER A 396 9.95 -15.97 -9.32
N LYS A 397 10.84 -15.18 -9.94
CA LYS A 397 10.99 -15.17 -11.40
C LYS A 397 11.47 -16.52 -11.92
N GLN A 398 12.43 -17.15 -11.23
CA GLN A 398 12.91 -18.48 -11.58
C GLN A 398 11.80 -19.52 -11.54
N TYR A 399 11.02 -19.61 -10.46
CA TYR A 399 9.87 -20.52 -10.35
C TYR A 399 8.81 -20.28 -11.42
N ARG A 400 8.53 -19.01 -11.75
CA ARG A 400 7.59 -18.67 -12.81
C ARG A 400 8.09 -19.10 -14.19
N LEU A 401 9.40 -18.94 -14.47
CA LEU A 401 10.03 -19.43 -15.70
C LEU A 401 9.99 -20.94 -15.78
N GLU A 402 10.27 -21.65 -14.69
CA GLU A 402 10.14 -23.10 -14.61
C GLU A 402 8.71 -23.56 -14.89
N ASP A 403 7.70 -22.95 -14.27
CA ASP A 403 6.28 -23.27 -14.53
C ASP A 403 5.90 -23.00 -16.01
N GLN A 404 6.39 -21.89 -16.58
CA GLN A 404 6.18 -21.60 -18.00
C GLN A 404 6.83 -22.66 -18.90
N LEU A 405 8.05 -23.09 -18.60
CA LEU A 405 8.75 -24.10 -19.37
C LEU A 405 8.12 -25.49 -19.25
N LEU A 406 7.60 -25.84 -18.07
CA LEU A 406 7.03 -27.16 -17.82
C LEU A 406 5.58 -27.30 -18.29
N LYS A 407 4.79 -26.23 -18.22
CA LYS A 407 3.34 -26.28 -18.51
C LYS A 407 2.95 -25.40 -19.69
N HIS A 408 3.15 -24.08 -19.56
CA HIS A 408 2.59 -23.12 -20.50
C HIS A 408 3.12 -23.29 -21.93
N PHE A 409 4.44 -23.31 -22.11
CA PHE A 409 5.02 -23.45 -23.47
C PHE A 409 4.66 -24.78 -24.14
N PRO A 410 4.75 -25.96 -23.48
CA PRO A 410 4.34 -27.20 -24.10
C PRO A 410 2.86 -27.20 -24.52
N GLU A 411 1.96 -26.72 -23.65
CA GLU A 411 0.53 -26.67 -23.93
C GLU A 411 0.20 -25.75 -25.12
N GLU A 412 0.77 -24.53 -25.14
CA GLU A 412 0.52 -23.59 -26.24
C GLU A 412 1.17 -24.05 -27.55
N ILE A 413 2.34 -24.67 -27.51
CA ILE A 413 3.00 -25.24 -28.68
C ILE A 413 2.11 -26.34 -29.29
N GLU A 414 1.62 -27.28 -28.50
CA GLU A 414 0.76 -28.36 -28.98
C GLU A 414 -0.58 -27.82 -29.50
N LYS A 415 -1.14 -26.83 -28.87
CA LYS A 415 -2.35 -26.14 -29.32
C LYS A 415 -2.15 -25.46 -30.70
N HIS A 416 -1.03 -24.74 -30.89
CA HIS A 416 -0.72 -24.10 -32.16
C HIS A 416 -0.42 -25.13 -33.26
N LYS A 417 0.27 -26.24 -32.95
CA LYS A 417 0.41 -27.36 -33.87
C LYS A 417 -0.93 -27.96 -34.28
N GLY A 418 -1.85 -28.12 -33.31
CA GLY A 418 -3.21 -28.58 -33.58
C GLY A 418 -3.98 -27.62 -34.51
N PHE A 419 -3.79 -26.30 -34.33
CA PHE A 419 -4.37 -25.30 -35.23
C PHE A 419 -3.78 -25.36 -36.64
N ILE A 420 -2.46 -25.53 -36.76
CA ILE A 420 -1.81 -25.70 -38.08
C ILE A 420 -2.37 -26.92 -38.79
N GLN A 421 -2.34 -28.08 -38.14
CA GLN A 421 -2.86 -29.32 -38.72
C GLN A 421 -4.35 -29.21 -39.09
N GLY A 422 -5.16 -28.57 -38.22
CA GLY A 422 -6.56 -28.34 -38.49
C GLY A 422 -6.80 -27.44 -39.70
N LEU A 423 -6.05 -26.34 -39.83
CA LEU A 423 -6.15 -25.45 -40.99
C LEU A 423 -5.63 -26.11 -42.28
N GLU A 424 -4.58 -26.88 -42.23
CA GLU A 424 -4.04 -27.64 -43.40
C GLU A 424 -5.09 -28.64 -43.89
N THR A 425 -5.74 -29.41 -43.00
CA THR A 425 -6.83 -30.33 -43.32
C THR A 425 -8.04 -29.60 -43.94
N ASP A 426 -8.42 -28.43 -43.39
CA ASP A 426 -9.52 -27.64 -43.91
C ASP A 426 -9.19 -27.03 -45.28
N MET A 427 -7.96 -26.67 -45.54
CA MET A 427 -7.48 -26.22 -46.84
C MET A 427 -7.52 -27.35 -47.88
N GLU A 428 -7.16 -28.60 -47.51
CA GLU A 428 -7.33 -29.77 -48.36
C GLU A 428 -8.79 -30.02 -48.69
N THR A 429 -9.68 -29.89 -47.68
CA THR A 429 -11.14 -29.99 -47.88
C THR A 429 -11.64 -28.92 -48.84
N LEU A 430 -11.20 -27.69 -48.69
CA LEU A 430 -11.58 -26.60 -49.59
C LEU A 430 -11.06 -26.83 -51.05
N ALA A 431 -9.83 -27.35 -51.18
CA ALA A 431 -9.24 -27.68 -52.46
C ALA A 431 -9.96 -28.85 -53.19
N ALA A 432 -10.53 -29.81 -52.42
CA ALA A 432 -11.34 -30.90 -52.96
C ALA A 432 -12.71 -30.43 -53.46
N HIS A 433 -13.18 -29.23 -53.03
CA HIS A 433 -14.47 -28.64 -53.43
C HIS A 433 -14.23 -27.24 -54.04
N PRO A 434 -13.59 -27.17 -55.23
CA PRO A 434 -13.26 -25.89 -55.85
C PRO A 434 -14.50 -25.20 -56.40
N HIS A 435 -14.43 -23.87 -56.57
CA HIS A 435 -15.42 -23.16 -57.37
C HIS A 435 -15.34 -23.59 -58.82
N PRO A 436 -16.47 -23.81 -59.51
CA PRO A 436 -16.44 -23.96 -60.96
C PRO A 436 -15.94 -22.66 -61.61
N THR A 437 -15.31 -22.78 -62.78
CA THR A 437 -14.73 -21.66 -63.52
C THR A 437 -15.74 -20.58 -63.89
N ASP A 438 -17.01 -20.97 -64.10
CA ASP A 438 -18.13 -20.09 -64.43
C ASP A 438 -19.32 -20.43 -63.53
N GLY A 439 -19.34 -19.90 -62.28
CA GLY A 439 -20.54 -20.04 -61.48
C GLY A 439 -20.35 -20.31 -59.99
N PHE A 440 -21.47 -20.64 -59.37
CA PHE A 440 -21.57 -20.96 -57.96
C PHE A 440 -21.55 -22.49 -57.76
N THR A 441 -20.80 -22.98 -56.77
CA THR A 441 -20.65 -24.43 -56.52
C THR A 441 -21.94 -25.12 -56.06
N GLY A 442 -22.97 -24.33 -55.68
CA GLY A 442 -24.16 -24.81 -54.98
C GLY A 442 -23.92 -24.85 -53.46
N MET A 443 -25.01 -24.70 -52.73
CA MET A 443 -25.06 -24.74 -51.28
C MET A 443 -26.25 -25.61 -50.86
N GLU A 444 -26.04 -26.48 -49.91
CA GLU A 444 -27.09 -27.21 -49.26
C GLU A 444 -27.63 -26.39 -48.08
N VAL A 445 -28.94 -26.10 -48.08
CA VAL A 445 -29.64 -25.44 -46.99
C VAL A 445 -30.91 -26.24 -46.68
N ARG A 446 -31.03 -26.72 -45.44
CA ARG A 446 -32.16 -27.55 -44.96
C ARG A 446 -32.41 -28.81 -45.76
N GLY A 447 -31.38 -29.37 -46.38
CA GLY A 447 -31.47 -30.57 -47.21
C GLY A 447 -31.73 -30.30 -48.71
N ASP A 448 -32.02 -29.06 -49.10
CA ASP A 448 -32.16 -28.66 -50.49
C ASP A 448 -30.83 -28.16 -51.06
N THR A 449 -30.44 -28.68 -52.20
CA THR A 449 -29.23 -28.22 -52.92
C THR A 449 -29.58 -27.09 -53.88
N LEU A 450 -29.12 -25.89 -53.57
CA LEU A 450 -29.38 -24.66 -54.33
C LEU A 450 -28.18 -24.30 -55.19
N THR A 451 -28.36 -24.22 -56.48
CA THR A 451 -27.29 -23.92 -57.46
C THR A 451 -27.27 -22.45 -57.91
N ASP A 452 -28.28 -21.67 -57.52
CA ASP A 452 -28.33 -20.22 -57.76
C ASP A 452 -27.89 -19.46 -56.53
N LYS A 453 -26.99 -18.50 -56.73
CA LYS A 453 -26.33 -17.74 -55.65
C LYS A 453 -27.31 -16.88 -54.83
N GLU A 454 -28.30 -16.30 -55.50
CA GLU A 454 -29.30 -15.45 -54.85
C GLU A 454 -30.29 -16.27 -54.03
N ASN A 455 -30.75 -17.36 -54.59
CA ASN A 455 -31.67 -18.29 -53.93
C ASN A 455 -31.01 -18.97 -52.74
N ALA A 456 -29.74 -19.36 -52.84
CA ALA A 456 -28.97 -19.94 -51.73
C ALA A 456 -28.78 -18.94 -50.56
N GLY A 457 -28.44 -17.68 -50.87
CA GLY A 457 -28.35 -16.64 -49.87
C GLY A 457 -29.67 -16.29 -49.20
N ALA A 458 -30.78 -16.27 -49.97
CA ALA A 458 -32.11 -16.05 -49.44
C ALA A 458 -32.56 -17.19 -48.51
N ALA A 459 -32.35 -18.43 -48.91
CA ALA A 459 -32.65 -19.62 -48.11
C ALA A 459 -31.82 -19.66 -46.80
N LEU A 460 -30.56 -19.25 -46.87
CA LEU A 460 -29.72 -19.13 -45.67
C LEU A 460 -30.27 -18.07 -44.68
N LEU A 461 -30.71 -16.92 -45.20
CA LEU A 461 -31.30 -15.87 -44.36
C LEU A 461 -32.67 -16.31 -43.78
N ASP A 462 -33.45 -17.06 -44.53
CA ASP A 462 -34.72 -17.63 -44.02
C ASP A 462 -34.44 -18.69 -42.94
N ALA A 463 -33.39 -19.49 -43.09
CA ALA A 463 -32.97 -20.42 -42.06
C ALA A 463 -32.51 -19.69 -40.77
N CYS A 464 -31.87 -18.53 -40.90
CA CYS A 464 -31.46 -17.72 -39.75
C CYS A 464 -32.65 -17.19 -38.93
N LYS A 465 -33.78 -16.86 -39.56
CA LYS A 465 -34.98 -16.32 -38.87
C LYS A 465 -35.56 -17.28 -37.81
N GLU A 466 -35.31 -18.57 -37.97
CA GLU A 466 -35.78 -19.61 -37.03
C GLU A 466 -34.85 -19.79 -35.83
N VAL A 467 -33.59 -19.31 -35.93
CA VAL A 467 -32.59 -19.42 -34.88
C VAL A 467 -32.78 -18.28 -33.88
N LYS A 468 -33.27 -18.60 -32.68
CA LYS A 468 -33.60 -17.61 -31.63
C LYS A 468 -32.62 -17.57 -30.46
N GLY A 469 -31.55 -18.36 -30.48
CA GLY A 469 -30.64 -18.52 -29.34
C GLY A 469 -29.17 -18.53 -29.72
N SER A 470 -28.32 -18.61 -28.71
CA SER A 470 -26.86 -18.70 -28.83
C SER A 470 -26.36 -20.13 -29.13
N GLU A 471 -27.23 -21.13 -29.11
CA GLU A 471 -26.84 -22.50 -29.46
C GLU A 471 -26.68 -22.64 -30.98
N PRO A 472 -25.59 -23.30 -31.45
CA PRO A 472 -25.35 -23.49 -32.88
C PRO A 472 -26.37 -24.46 -33.49
N VAL A 473 -27.17 -24.01 -34.44
CA VAL A 473 -28.13 -24.80 -35.20
C VAL A 473 -27.55 -25.11 -36.58
N GLN A 474 -27.51 -26.38 -36.96
CA GLN A 474 -27.03 -26.76 -38.28
C GLN A 474 -28.09 -26.38 -39.34
N VAL A 475 -27.64 -25.63 -40.34
CA VAL A 475 -28.55 -25.12 -41.40
C VAL A 475 -28.24 -25.71 -42.77
N GLY A 476 -27.09 -26.40 -42.93
CA GLY A 476 -26.75 -27.03 -44.22
C GLY A 476 -25.25 -27.31 -44.35
N SER A 477 -24.78 -27.35 -45.58
CA SER A 477 -23.34 -27.53 -45.89
C SER A 477 -22.91 -26.67 -47.08
N TYR A 478 -21.64 -26.26 -47.10
CA TYR A 478 -21.04 -25.50 -48.19
C TYR A 478 -19.58 -25.85 -48.39
N ARG A 479 -19.19 -26.23 -49.59
CA ARG A 479 -17.82 -26.58 -50.02
C ARG A 479 -17.11 -27.56 -49.04
N GLY A 480 -17.86 -28.59 -48.60
CA GLY A 480 -17.32 -29.60 -47.67
C GLY A 480 -17.39 -29.22 -46.18
N PHE A 481 -17.83 -28.00 -45.85
CA PHE A 481 -18.00 -27.55 -44.48
C PHE A 481 -19.47 -27.57 -44.04
N ALA A 482 -19.73 -28.12 -42.84
CA ALA A 482 -21.05 -28.05 -42.25
C ALA A 482 -21.32 -26.63 -41.71
N MET A 483 -22.48 -26.08 -42.03
CA MET A 483 -22.91 -24.73 -41.68
C MET A 483 -23.76 -24.74 -40.43
N PHE A 484 -23.37 -23.95 -39.42
CA PHE A 484 -24.12 -23.72 -38.20
C PHE A 484 -24.36 -22.22 -38.01
N VAL A 485 -25.55 -21.84 -37.58
CA VAL A 485 -25.90 -20.45 -37.29
C VAL A 485 -26.18 -20.27 -35.80
N THR A 486 -25.71 -19.18 -35.25
CA THR A 486 -26.01 -18.70 -33.89
C THR A 486 -26.50 -17.27 -33.97
N PHE A 487 -27.38 -16.87 -33.05
CA PHE A 487 -27.77 -15.48 -32.91
C PHE A 487 -27.04 -14.84 -31.72
N ASP A 488 -26.24 -13.81 -31.98
CA ASP A 488 -25.62 -13.02 -30.95
C ASP A 488 -26.60 -11.92 -30.50
N ALA A 489 -27.17 -12.10 -29.31
CA ALA A 489 -28.16 -11.17 -28.76
C ALA A 489 -27.55 -9.81 -28.37
N PHE A 490 -26.25 -9.75 -28.17
CA PHE A 490 -25.53 -8.52 -27.78
C PHE A 490 -25.26 -7.63 -28.99
N GLN A 491 -24.76 -8.22 -30.08
CA GLN A 491 -24.49 -7.52 -31.33
C GLN A 491 -25.74 -7.48 -32.26
N LYS A 492 -26.78 -8.24 -31.93
CA LYS A 492 -28.00 -8.40 -32.73
C LYS A 492 -27.73 -8.89 -34.16
N GLU A 493 -26.74 -9.74 -34.32
CA GLU A 493 -26.28 -10.26 -35.60
C GLU A 493 -26.33 -11.80 -35.62
N TYR A 494 -26.52 -12.36 -36.79
CA TYR A 494 -26.37 -13.80 -37.01
C TYR A 494 -24.91 -14.11 -37.34
N MET A 495 -24.33 -15.07 -36.60
CA MET A 495 -22.98 -15.58 -36.85
C MET A 495 -23.05 -16.95 -37.50
N LEU A 496 -22.54 -17.08 -38.69
CA LEU A 496 -22.34 -18.35 -39.36
C LEU A 496 -21.01 -18.97 -38.96
N GLN A 497 -21.03 -20.24 -38.62
CA GLN A 497 -19.88 -21.07 -38.30
C GLN A 497 -19.78 -22.19 -39.36
N LEU A 498 -18.69 -22.22 -40.10
CA LEU A 498 -18.34 -23.27 -41.03
C LEU A 498 -17.43 -24.25 -40.28
N LYS A 499 -17.93 -25.44 -40.00
CA LYS A 499 -17.23 -26.49 -39.26
C LYS A 499 -16.58 -27.48 -40.20
N GLY A 500 -15.27 -27.44 -40.23
CA GLY A 500 -14.40 -28.49 -40.73
C GLY A 500 -13.65 -29.14 -39.54
N ARG A 501 -12.34 -29.32 -39.65
CA ARG A 501 -11.48 -29.67 -38.52
C ARG A 501 -11.36 -28.46 -37.57
N MET A 502 -11.35 -27.27 -38.16
CA MET A 502 -11.45 -25.99 -37.45
C MET A 502 -12.84 -25.38 -37.62
N THR A 503 -13.09 -24.30 -36.89
CA THR A 503 -14.35 -23.53 -37.04
C THR A 503 -14.03 -22.15 -37.60
N HIS A 504 -14.57 -21.87 -38.80
CA HIS A 504 -14.43 -20.57 -39.46
C HIS A 504 -15.73 -19.78 -39.25
N ARG A 505 -15.64 -18.57 -38.76
CA ARG A 505 -16.79 -17.74 -38.39
C ARG A 505 -16.90 -16.52 -39.28
N THR A 506 -18.11 -16.16 -39.66
CA THR A 506 -18.41 -14.91 -40.37
C THR A 506 -19.77 -14.38 -39.95
N ALA A 507 -19.88 -13.05 -39.83
CA ALA A 507 -21.14 -12.39 -39.55
C ALA A 507 -22.00 -12.32 -40.83
N LEU A 508 -23.31 -12.60 -40.71
CA LEU A 508 -24.26 -12.49 -41.79
C LEU A 508 -24.95 -11.13 -41.79
N GLY A 509 -25.10 -10.52 -42.96
CA GLY A 509 -25.81 -9.27 -43.14
C GLY A 509 -27.19 -9.49 -43.82
N ALA A 510 -27.86 -8.40 -44.15
CA ALA A 510 -29.17 -8.42 -44.79
C ALA A 510 -29.14 -8.77 -46.29
N ASP A 511 -27.99 -8.64 -46.97
CA ASP A 511 -27.84 -8.92 -48.40
C ASP A 511 -27.53 -10.39 -48.67
N PRO A 512 -28.42 -11.14 -49.38
CA PRO A 512 -28.20 -12.56 -49.70
C PRO A 512 -26.90 -12.84 -50.47
N ARG A 513 -26.57 -12.06 -51.49
CA ARG A 513 -25.36 -12.24 -52.30
C ARG A 513 -24.09 -11.86 -51.53
N GLY A 514 -24.17 -10.80 -50.73
CA GLY A 514 -23.07 -10.35 -49.87
C GLY A 514 -22.70 -11.37 -48.83
N ASN A 515 -23.66 -12.13 -48.28
CA ASN A 515 -23.38 -13.19 -47.31
C ASN A 515 -22.52 -14.33 -47.90
N LEU A 516 -22.81 -14.75 -49.13
CA LEU A 516 -21.98 -15.77 -49.79
C LEU A 516 -20.57 -15.27 -50.04
N THR A 517 -20.41 -14.01 -50.45
CA THR A 517 -19.07 -13.40 -50.59
C THR A 517 -18.31 -13.35 -49.26
N ARG A 518 -19.00 -13.06 -48.15
CA ARG A 518 -18.38 -13.11 -46.80
C ARG A 518 -17.97 -14.52 -46.41
N ILE A 519 -18.78 -15.52 -46.74
CA ILE A 519 -18.45 -16.94 -46.51
C ILE A 519 -17.21 -17.34 -47.30
N ASP A 520 -17.18 -17.03 -48.61
CA ASP A 520 -16.03 -17.31 -49.47
C ASP A 520 -14.76 -16.59 -49.00
N ASN A 521 -14.88 -15.33 -48.57
CA ASN A 521 -13.76 -14.57 -47.99
C ASN A 521 -13.27 -15.23 -46.71
N ALA A 522 -14.15 -15.71 -45.82
CA ALA A 522 -13.77 -16.40 -44.60
C ALA A 522 -12.97 -17.68 -44.87
N LEU A 523 -13.35 -18.43 -45.92
CA LEU A 523 -12.63 -19.62 -46.35
C LEU A 523 -11.31 -19.28 -47.08
N SER A 524 -11.30 -18.24 -47.94
CA SER A 524 -10.12 -17.82 -48.70
C SER A 524 -9.02 -17.21 -47.82
N GLN A 525 -9.34 -16.77 -46.60
CA GLN A 525 -8.37 -16.25 -45.62
C GLN A 525 -7.60 -17.35 -44.84
N MET A 526 -7.94 -18.65 -45.03
CA MET A 526 -7.27 -19.74 -44.34
C MET A 526 -5.74 -19.76 -44.53
N PRO A 527 -5.19 -19.55 -45.76
CA PRO A 527 -3.74 -19.51 -45.93
C PRO A 527 -3.04 -18.41 -45.15
N GLN A 528 -3.62 -17.21 -45.05
CA GLN A 528 -3.10 -16.11 -44.25
C GLN A 528 -3.16 -16.42 -42.75
N ARG A 529 -4.23 -17.06 -42.29
CA ARG A 529 -4.37 -17.51 -40.89
C ARG A 529 -3.32 -18.59 -40.57
N LEU A 530 -3.11 -19.53 -41.49
CA LEU A 530 -2.08 -20.57 -41.34
C LEU A 530 -0.70 -19.96 -41.15
N GLU A 531 -0.34 -18.98 -41.99
CA GLU A 531 0.97 -18.31 -41.90
C GLU A 531 1.08 -17.54 -40.57
N SER A 532 0.03 -16.84 -40.16
CA SER A 532 0.00 -16.16 -38.85
C SER A 532 0.20 -17.11 -37.68
N VAL A 533 -0.42 -18.29 -37.70
CA VAL A 533 -0.24 -19.30 -36.63
C VAL A 533 1.17 -19.89 -36.66
N LYS A 534 1.77 -20.09 -37.83
CA LYS A 534 3.18 -20.54 -37.96
C LYS A 534 4.16 -19.52 -37.37
N VAL A 535 3.98 -18.24 -37.63
CA VAL A 535 4.75 -17.15 -37.02
C VAL A 535 4.58 -17.12 -35.49
N GLN A 536 3.36 -17.31 -35.02
CA GLN A 536 3.11 -17.37 -33.56
C GLN A 536 3.80 -18.57 -32.90
N LEU A 537 3.78 -19.72 -33.57
CA LEU A 537 4.50 -20.91 -33.09
C LEU A 537 6.01 -20.70 -33.02
N ASP A 538 6.59 -20.06 -34.07
CA ASP A 538 8.04 -19.75 -34.08
C ASP A 538 8.40 -18.77 -32.93
N ASN A 539 7.61 -17.75 -32.71
CA ASN A 539 7.75 -16.83 -31.58
C ASN A 539 7.69 -17.56 -30.22
N LEU A 540 6.81 -18.54 -30.07
CA LEU A 540 6.74 -19.37 -28.85
C LEU A 540 8.03 -20.19 -28.65
N TYR A 541 8.60 -20.75 -29.71
CA TYR A 541 9.87 -21.44 -29.61
C TYR A 541 11.03 -20.51 -29.22
N GLN A 542 11.08 -19.30 -29.78
CA GLN A 542 12.08 -18.30 -29.41
C GLN A 542 11.95 -17.89 -27.95
N GLN A 543 10.73 -17.65 -27.47
CA GLN A 543 10.44 -17.34 -26.06
C GLN A 543 10.83 -18.50 -25.13
N GLN A 544 10.53 -19.74 -25.53
CA GLN A 544 10.92 -20.92 -24.78
C GLN A 544 12.45 -21.07 -24.71
N ALA A 545 13.17 -20.80 -25.78
CA ALA A 545 14.62 -20.84 -25.81
C ALA A 545 15.22 -19.79 -24.88
N ALA A 546 14.74 -18.56 -24.93
CA ALA A 546 15.16 -17.47 -24.05
C ALA A 546 14.86 -17.79 -22.58
N ALA A 547 13.71 -18.36 -22.28
CA ALA A 547 13.35 -18.79 -20.93
C ALA A 547 14.27 -19.91 -20.40
N LYS A 548 14.69 -20.86 -21.26
CA LYS A 548 15.66 -21.92 -20.92
C LYS A 548 17.05 -21.38 -20.59
N GLU A 549 17.47 -20.31 -21.25
CA GLU A 549 18.76 -19.65 -20.97
C GLU A 549 18.73 -18.84 -19.67
N GLU A 550 17.56 -18.32 -19.30
CA GLU A 550 17.39 -17.48 -18.11
C GLU A 550 17.15 -18.29 -16.84
N VAL A 551 16.54 -19.48 -16.99
CA VAL A 551 16.25 -20.39 -15.85
C VAL A 551 17.55 -20.93 -15.25
N GLY A 552 17.63 -20.95 -13.92
CA GLY A 552 18.80 -21.46 -13.19
C GLY A 552 19.95 -20.47 -13.03
N LYS A 553 19.84 -19.23 -13.52
CA LYS A 553 20.84 -18.20 -13.24
C LYS A 553 20.87 -17.87 -11.75
N ALA A 554 22.08 -17.83 -11.19
CA ALA A 554 22.28 -17.46 -9.78
C ALA A 554 21.91 -16.00 -9.52
N PHE A 555 21.50 -15.71 -8.29
CA PHE A 555 21.20 -14.34 -7.88
C PHE A 555 22.46 -13.46 -7.95
N PRO A 556 22.48 -12.34 -8.68
CA PRO A 556 23.71 -11.57 -8.94
C PRO A 556 24.35 -10.98 -7.67
N TYR A 557 23.56 -10.72 -6.64
CA TYR A 557 24.00 -10.07 -5.38
C TYR A 557 24.10 -11.07 -4.21
N GLU A 558 24.26 -12.38 -4.50
CA GLU A 558 24.32 -13.42 -3.45
C GLU A 558 25.49 -13.21 -2.51
N GLU A 559 26.67 -12.87 -3.05
CA GLU A 559 27.88 -12.65 -2.26
C GLU A 559 27.77 -11.36 -1.43
N GLU A 560 27.22 -10.29 -1.99
CA GLU A 560 26.98 -9.05 -1.27
C GLU A 560 26.01 -9.27 -0.08
N LEU A 561 24.93 -10.02 -0.31
CA LEU A 561 23.99 -10.41 0.73
C LEU A 561 24.68 -11.23 1.84
N ARG A 562 25.55 -12.17 1.45
CA ARG A 562 26.27 -13.01 2.39
C ARG A 562 27.21 -12.18 3.28
N VAL A 563 27.98 -11.27 2.70
CA VAL A 563 28.94 -10.42 3.41
C VAL A 563 28.21 -9.46 4.36
N LYS A 564 27.17 -8.76 3.89
CA LYS A 564 26.42 -7.81 4.72
C LYS A 564 25.64 -8.51 5.83
N ASN A 565 25.08 -9.69 5.57
CA ASN A 565 24.39 -10.47 6.59
C ASN A 565 25.35 -10.99 7.66
N ALA A 566 26.57 -11.40 7.28
CA ALA A 566 27.60 -11.80 8.23
C ALA A 566 28.02 -10.61 9.12
N ARG A 567 28.21 -9.42 8.53
CA ARG A 567 28.54 -8.19 9.28
C ARG A 567 27.42 -7.76 10.23
N LEU A 568 26.15 -7.92 9.81
CA LEU A 568 24.99 -7.65 10.68
C LEU A 568 24.99 -8.57 11.90
N VAL A 569 25.24 -9.87 11.70
CA VAL A 569 25.32 -10.86 12.79
C VAL A 569 26.49 -10.55 13.74
N GLU A 570 27.64 -10.12 13.20
CA GLU A 570 28.80 -9.72 14.00
C GLU A 570 28.47 -8.51 14.87
N GLN A 571 27.86 -7.48 14.32
CA GLN A 571 27.41 -6.30 15.08
C GLN A 571 26.33 -6.63 16.11
N ASP A 572 25.40 -7.53 15.81
CA ASP A 572 24.42 -8.02 16.77
C ASP A 572 25.10 -8.74 17.95
N MET A 573 26.17 -9.49 17.71
CA MET A 573 26.96 -10.13 18.77
C MET A 573 27.73 -9.12 19.60
N GLU A 574 28.39 -8.13 18.96
CA GLU A 574 29.14 -7.07 19.66
C GLU A 574 28.21 -6.25 20.57
N LEU A 575 27.07 -5.77 20.06
CA LEU A 575 26.09 -5.02 20.83
C LEU A 575 25.45 -5.83 21.96
N ASN A 576 25.23 -7.13 21.75
CA ASN A 576 24.74 -8.02 22.81
C ASN A 576 25.79 -8.37 23.86
N MET A 577 27.08 -8.42 23.51
CA MET A 577 28.17 -8.64 24.48
C MET A 577 28.37 -7.42 25.37
N ASP A 578 28.33 -6.20 24.81
CA ASP A 578 28.40 -4.97 25.58
C ASP A 578 27.22 -4.84 26.56
N SER A 579 26.03 -5.32 26.19
CA SER A 579 24.86 -5.33 27.08
C SER A 579 24.99 -6.35 28.25
N ARG A 580 25.75 -7.43 28.07
CA ARG A 580 25.98 -8.45 29.13
C ARG A 580 27.08 -8.03 30.12
N GLY A 581 27.91 -7.06 29.74
CA GLY A 581 28.97 -6.55 30.63
C GLY A 581 28.47 -5.65 31.77
N GLN A 582 27.24 -5.17 31.73
CA GLN A 582 26.71 -4.23 32.74
C GLN A 582 25.67 -4.80 33.70
N SER A 583 25.32 -6.09 33.63
CA SER A 583 24.36 -6.70 34.57
C SER A 583 24.73 -8.16 34.86
N ARG A 584 25.49 -8.39 35.92
CA ARG A 584 25.40 -9.65 36.66
C ARG A 584 24.68 -9.40 37.98
N PRO A 585 23.57 -10.13 38.23
CA PRO A 585 23.54 -11.00 39.38
C PRO A 585 23.45 -12.47 38.95
N ASP A 586 24.27 -13.27 39.62
CA ASP A 586 24.29 -14.73 39.47
C ASP A 586 22.90 -15.32 39.79
N VAL A 587 22.25 -15.84 38.76
CA VAL A 587 21.20 -16.82 38.94
C VAL A 587 21.56 -18.00 38.06
N ALA A 588 21.91 -19.11 38.69
CA ALA A 588 22.19 -20.39 38.07
C ALA A 588 20.93 -20.85 37.32
N ILE A 589 20.94 -20.75 35.98
CA ILE A 589 19.89 -21.33 35.15
C ILE A 589 20.21 -22.78 34.92
N ALA A 590 19.44 -23.65 35.57
CA ALA A 590 19.40 -25.07 35.26
C ALA A 590 19.06 -25.26 33.78
N LYS A 591 19.93 -25.92 33.01
CA LYS A 591 19.69 -26.29 31.62
C LYS A 591 18.47 -27.22 31.56
N CYS A 592 17.36 -26.68 31.14
CA CYS A 592 16.20 -27.47 30.73
C CYS A 592 16.45 -27.89 29.27
N GLU A 593 16.95 -29.12 29.07
CA GLU A 593 17.05 -29.72 27.73
C GLU A 593 15.62 -29.96 27.21
N ARG A 594 15.23 -29.19 26.20
CA ARG A 594 13.98 -29.46 25.48
C ARG A 594 14.21 -30.66 24.56
N PRO A 595 13.44 -31.75 24.69
CA PRO A 595 13.58 -32.91 23.80
C PRO A 595 13.28 -32.49 22.34
N SER A 596 14.08 -33.01 21.41
CA SER A 596 13.95 -32.76 19.98
C SER A 596 12.56 -33.19 19.49
N VAL A 597 11.92 -32.35 18.65
CA VAL A 597 10.64 -32.66 18.03
C VAL A 597 10.69 -33.98 17.21
N LEU A 598 11.86 -34.32 16.66
CA LEU A 598 12.12 -35.57 15.95
C LEU A 598 12.07 -36.80 16.86
N GLU A 599 12.41 -36.68 18.14
CA GLU A 599 12.27 -37.79 19.12
C GLU A 599 10.82 -38.00 19.58
N GLY A 600 10.03 -36.92 19.63
CA GLY A 600 8.60 -36.97 19.92
C GLY A 600 7.79 -37.70 18.84
N LEU A 601 8.20 -37.59 17.56
CA LEU A 601 7.57 -38.26 16.42
C LEU A 601 7.87 -39.77 16.32
N LYS A 602 8.90 -40.26 17.01
CA LYS A 602 9.28 -41.68 17.03
C LYS A 602 8.59 -42.50 18.13
N ARG A 603 7.80 -41.89 19.02
CA ARG A 603 7.06 -42.60 20.06
C ARG A 603 5.79 -43.22 19.49
N PRO A 604 5.52 -44.50 19.70
CA PRO A 604 4.28 -45.14 19.25
C PRO A 604 3.08 -44.53 19.96
N ILE A 605 2.04 -44.23 19.20
CA ILE A 605 0.78 -43.68 19.70
C ILE A 605 0.08 -44.73 20.55
N PRO A 606 -0.25 -44.50 21.85
CA PRO A 606 -0.99 -45.43 22.65
C PRO A 606 -2.42 -45.62 22.10
N PRO A 607 -3.00 -46.81 22.17
CA PRO A 607 -4.34 -47.08 21.65
C PRO A 607 -5.39 -46.24 22.40
N ARG A 608 -6.25 -45.59 21.64
CA ARG A 608 -7.37 -44.79 22.15
C ARG A 608 -8.39 -45.69 22.85
N SER A 609 -8.51 -45.59 24.17
CA SER A 609 -9.61 -46.21 24.91
C SER A 609 -10.92 -45.48 24.60
N MET A 610 -11.89 -46.21 24.05
CA MET A 610 -13.27 -45.73 23.88
C MET A 610 -13.99 -45.81 25.21
N GLU A 611 -13.98 -44.78 26.01
CA GLU A 611 -14.98 -44.58 27.06
C GLU A 611 -15.96 -43.46 26.65
N LYS A 612 -17.18 -43.90 26.37
CA LYS A 612 -18.34 -43.01 26.17
C LYS A 612 -18.76 -42.42 27.51
N LYS A 613 -18.61 -41.12 27.71
CA LYS A 613 -19.31 -40.41 28.80
C LYS A 613 -20.72 -39.99 28.34
N PRO A 614 -21.76 -40.15 29.19
CA PRO A 614 -23.13 -39.81 28.84
C PRO A 614 -23.36 -38.32 28.81
N ARG A 615 -24.16 -37.85 27.84
CA ARG A 615 -24.70 -36.52 27.73
C ARG A 615 -25.67 -36.26 28.88
N GLN A 616 -25.40 -35.24 29.72
CA GLN A 616 -26.40 -34.61 30.55
C GLN A 616 -27.09 -33.50 29.71
N GLN A 617 -28.41 -33.64 29.59
CA GLN A 617 -29.32 -32.59 29.18
C GLN A 617 -29.44 -31.61 30.35
N GLU A 618 -29.16 -30.31 30.08
CA GLU A 618 -29.68 -29.23 30.92
C GLU A 618 -30.73 -28.46 30.14
N GLN A 619 -31.88 -28.35 30.80
CA GLN A 619 -33.11 -27.70 30.35
C GLN A 619 -32.99 -26.18 30.43
N GLU A 620 -33.74 -25.57 29.53
CA GLU A 620 -34.10 -24.15 29.53
C GLU A 620 -34.67 -23.68 30.86
N ALA A 621 -34.29 -22.48 31.28
CA ALA A 621 -35.21 -21.54 31.96
C ALA A 621 -34.64 -20.12 31.99
N ARG A 622 -35.37 -19.23 31.30
CA ARG A 622 -35.50 -17.75 31.42
C ARG A 622 -34.33 -16.88 30.92
#